data_0d7eb02759fde2ce164a14cc6058a735
#
_entry.id   0d7eb02759fde2ce164a14cc6058a735
#
_cell.length_a   1.000
_cell.length_b   1.000
_cell.length_c   1.000
_cell.angle_alpha   90.00
_cell.angle_beta   90.00
_cell.angle_gamma   90.00
#
_symmetry.space_group_name_H-M   'P 1'
#
loop_
_entity.id
_entity.type
_entity.pdbx_description
1 polymer ?
#
loop_
_entity_poly.entity_id
_entity_poly.type
_entity_poly.pdbx_seq_one_letter_code
_entity_poly.pdbx_strand_id
1 'polypeptide(L)'
;MKLKEKYLIEAIKEYKKRLSKYTKLEIIELPDYNYDQVKTKIEEGKNILSKISEKDYVVTLEINGKELDSICLSSFIDSNISKNITFIIGGSNGLSDDVLKRANYSLSFSKLTFPHQLFRVLLLEQIYRSFKIMNNESYHK
;
A
#
# COMPACT_ATOMS: atom_id res chain seq x y z
N MET A 1 -6.12 -10.14 -2.70
CA MET A 1 -5.39 -11.17 -3.50
C MET A 1 -4.39 -11.91 -2.62
N LYS A 2 -4.50 -13.22 -2.57
CA LYS A 2 -3.62 -14.05 -1.76
C LYS A 2 -2.28 -14.28 -2.47
N LEU A 3 -1.16 -14.15 -1.73
CA LEU A 3 0.16 -14.45 -2.27
C LEU A 3 0.34 -15.95 -2.48
N LYS A 4 0.87 -16.33 -3.63
CA LYS A 4 1.11 -17.73 -3.98
C LYS A 4 2.60 -18.06 -4.12
N GLU A 5 3.41 -17.11 -4.57
CA GLU A 5 4.82 -17.31 -4.80
C GLU A 5 5.61 -17.35 -3.49
N LYS A 6 6.32 -18.42 -3.26
CA LYS A 6 7.07 -18.64 -2.02
C LYS A 6 8.06 -17.51 -1.72
N TYR A 7 8.79 -17.05 -2.74
CA TYR A 7 9.78 -15.99 -2.54
C TYR A 7 9.13 -14.65 -2.13
N LEU A 8 7.93 -14.37 -2.61
CA LEU A 8 7.19 -13.17 -2.23
C LEU A 8 6.63 -13.28 -0.81
N ILE A 9 6.13 -14.46 -0.44
CA ILE A 9 5.67 -14.72 0.93
C ILE A 9 6.82 -14.53 1.91
N GLU A 10 8.00 -15.05 1.60
CA GLU A 10 9.19 -14.90 2.44
C GLU A 10 9.63 -13.44 2.52
N ALA A 11 9.60 -12.71 1.40
CA ALA A 11 9.94 -11.30 1.37
C ALA A 11 8.98 -10.46 2.25
N ILE A 12 7.68 -10.72 2.17
CA ILE A 12 6.67 -10.04 3.01
C ILE A 12 6.96 -10.32 4.49
N LYS A 13 7.24 -11.57 4.85
CA LYS A 13 7.57 -11.94 6.24
C LYS A 13 8.79 -11.19 6.73
N GLU A 14 9.82 -11.08 5.90
CA GLU A 14 11.06 -10.39 6.26
C GLU A 14 10.80 -8.90 6.53
N TYR A 15 10.07 -8.22 5.67
CA TYR A 15 9.78 -6.80 5.88
C TYR A 15 8.81 -6.55 7.02
N LYS A 16 7.84 -7.43 7.25
CA LYS A 16 6.99 -7.36 8.45
C LYS A 16 7.83 -7.45 9.72
N LYS A 17 8.78 -8.36 9.76
CA LYS A 17 9.70 -8.53 10.87
C LYS A 17 10.53 -7.25 11.10
N ARG A 18 11.12 -6.70 10.04
CA ARG A 18 11.91 -5.48 10.13
C ARG A 18 11.07 -4.28 10.59
N LEU A 19 9.85 -4.18 10.10
CA LEU A 19 8.94 -3.09 10.45
C LEU A 19 8.39 -3.19 11.87
N SER A 20 8.34 -4.38 12.46
CA SER A 20 7.80 -4.58 13.82
C SER A 20 8.51 -3.74 14.88
N LYS A 21 9.76 -3.36 14.63
CA LYS A 21 10.55 -2.50 15.51
C LYS A 21 10.04 -1.04 15.51
N TYR A 22 9.40 -0.62 14.42
CA TYR A 22 9.03 0.78 14.22
C TYR A 22 7.54 1.04 14.31
N THR A 23 6.74 0.09 13.90
CA THR A 23 5.29 0.28 13.82
C THR A 23 4.56 -1.05 13.89
N LYS A 24 3.27 -0.98 14.23
CA LYS A 24 2.38 -2.13 14.17
C LYS A 24 1.79 -2.20 12.77
N LEU A 25 2.25 -3.17 11.99
CA LEU A 25 1.79 -3.38 10.62
C LEU A 25 0.73 -4.47 10.58
N GLU A 26 -0.37 -4.19 9.91
CA GLU A 26 -1.41 -5.17 9.61
C GLU A 26 -1.59 -5.25 8.10
N ILE A 27 -1.57 -6.45 7.56
CA ILE A 27 -1.82 -6.70 6.14
C ILE A 27 -3.13 -7.45 6.01
N ILE A 28 -4.07 -6.85 5.29
CA ILE A 28 -5.38 -7.44 5.04
C ILE A 28 -5.45 -7.85 3.57
N GLU A 29 -5.58 -9.16 3.35
CA GLU A 29 -5.76 -9.70 2.00
C GLU A 29 -7.25 -9.88 1.75
N LEU A 30 -7.73 -9.28 0.66
CA LEU A 30 -9.13 -9.37 0.29
C LEU A 30 -9.30 -10.38 -0.86
N PRO A 31 -10.46 -11.05 -0.94
CA PRO A 31 -10.70 -12.04 -1.98
C PRO A 31 -10.74 -11.42 -3.37
N ASP A 32 -10.33 -12.20 -4.37
CA ASP A 32 -10.49 -11.84 -5.77
C ASP A 32 -11.88 -12.20 -6.23
N TYR A 33 -12.43 -11.40 -7.14
CA TYR A 33 -13.70 -11.69 -7.79
C TYR A 33 -13.48 -11.98 -9.27
N ASN A 34 -14.23 -12.90 -9.79
CA ASN A 34 -14.15 -13.32 -11.19
C ASN A 34 -15.41 -12.94 -11.96
N TYR A 35 -15.71 -11.65 -11.97
CA TYR A 35 -16.79 -11.06 -12.75
C TYR A 35 -16.21 -10.32 -13.96
N ASP A 36 -17.03 -9.59 -14.70
CA ASP A 36 -16.51 -8.65 -15.69
C ASP A 36 -15.73 -7.53 -14.98
N GLN A 37 -14.98 -6.75 -15.75
CA GLN A 37 -14.07 -5.73 -15.19
C GLN A 37 -14.80 -4.73 -14.29
N VAL A 38 -15.96 -4.25 -14.73
CA VAL A 38 -16.72 -3.22 -14.00
C VAL A 38 -17.23 -3.78 -12.68
N LYS A 39 -17.88 -4.95 -12.72
CA LYS A 39 -18.45 -5.58 -11.53
C LYS A 39 -17.38 -5.99 -10.54
N THR A 40 -16.28 -6.58 -11.01
CA THR A 40 -15.15 -6.96 -10.16
C THR A 40 -14.62 -5.76 -9.41
N LYS A 41 -14.38 -4.66 -10.10
CA LYS A 41 -13.87 -3.41 -9.54
C LYS A 41 -14.79 -2.85 -8.46
N ILE A 42 -16.11 -2.88 -8.70
CA ILE A 42 -17.11 -2.40 -7.74
C ILE A 42 -17.15 -3.29 -6.50
N GLU A 43 -17.18 -4.61 -6.67
CA GLU A 43 -17.25 -5.55 -5.54
C GLU A 43 -15.96 -5.54 -4.71
N GLU A 44 -14.81 -5.47 -5.35
CA GLU A 44 -13.53 -5.30 -4.65
C GLU A 44 -13.52 -3.99 -3.88
N GLY A 45 -14.04 -2.92 -4.48
CA GLY A 45 -14.13 -1.61 -3.84
C GLY A 45 -15.02 -1.63 -2.59
N LYS A 46 -16.15 -2.30 -2.63
CA LYS A 46 -17.02 -2.46 -1.46
C LYS A 46 -16.31 -3.18 -0.32
N ASN A 47 -15.56 -4.22 -0.62
CA ASN A 47 -14.78 -4.93 0.39
C ASN A 47 -13.71 -4.05 1.00
N ILE A 48 -12.99 -3.31 0.18
CA ILE A 48 -11.96 -2.38 0.66
C ILE A 48 -12.58 -1.37 1.62
N LEU A 49 -13.67 -0.74 1.21
CA LEU A 49 -14.34 0.29 2.03
C LEU A 49 -14.87 -0.29 3.34
N SER A 50 -15.31 -1.54 3.36
CA SER A 50 -15.79 -2.19 4.57
C SER A 50 -14.70 -2.40 5.63
N LYS A 51 -13.42 -2.36 5.24
CA LYS A 51 -12.28 -2.55 6.12
C LYS A 51 -11.66 -1.24 6.60
N ILE A 52 -12.14 -0.12 6.12
CA ILE A 52 -11.58 1.21 6.42
C ILE A 52 -12.47 1.92 7.44
N SER A 53 -11.84 2.51 8.46
CA SER A 53 -12.52 3.41 9.42
C SER A 53 -12.52 4.84 8.88
N GLU A 54 -13.50 5.64 9.28
CA GLU A 54 -13.55 7.07 8.93
C GLU A 54 -12.32 7.83 9.40
N LYS A 55 -11.68 7.37 10.47
CA LYS A 55 -10.48 8.00 11.04
C LYS A 55 -9.20 7.63 10.31
N ASP A 56 -9.24 6.64 9.42
CA ASP A 56 -8.05 6.21 8.70
C ASP A 56 -7.61 7.27 7.70
N TYR A 57 -6.31 7.47 7.62
CA TYR A 57 -5.70 8.27 6.57
C TYR A 57 -5.38 7.34 5.40
N VAL A 58 -6.17 7.43 4.35
CA VAL A 58 -6.17 6.46 3.24
C VAL A 58 -5.31 6.96 2.09
N VAL A 59 -4.35 6.14 1.71
CA VAL A 59 -3.45 6.38 0.58
C VAL A 59 -3.69 5.28 -0.45
N THR A 60 -4.18 5.66 -1.62
CA THR A 60 -4.33 4.72 -2.73
C THR A 60 -3.07 4.71 -3.59
N LEU A 61 -2.68 3.53 -4.04
CA LEU A 61 -1.53 3.34 -4.94
C LEU A 61 -2.04 3.28 -6.37
N GLU A 62 -1.67 4.27 -7.17
CA GLU A 62 -2.13 4.41 -8.55
C GLU A 62 -1.05 4.96 -9.45
N ILE A 63 -1.04 4.51 -10.71
CA ILE A 63 -0.10 5.03 -11.72
C ILE A 63 -0.28 6.53 -11.92
N ASN A 64 -1.53 7.00 -11.90
CA ASN A 64 -1.85 8.42 -12.11
C ASN A 64 -1.83 9.26 -10.82
N GLY A 65 -1.36 8.68 -9.73
CA GLY A 65 -1.18 9.40 -8.47
C GLY A 65 0.01 10.34 -8.52
N LYS A 66 0.26 11.01 -7.40
CA LYS A 66 1.41 11.90 -7.27
C LYS A 66 2.68 11.09 -6.99
N GLU A 67 3.71 11.33 -7.78
CA GLU A 67 5.02 10.69 -7.57
C GLU A 67 5.80 11.39 -6.47
N LEU A 68 6.38 10.59 -5.57
CA LEU A 68 7.28 11.05 -4.52
C LEU A 68 8.57 10.23 -4.59
N ASP A 69 9.69 10.86 -4.33
CA ASP A 69 10.92 10.09 -4.10
C ASP A 69 10.91 9.52 -2.68
N SER A 70 11.91 8.69 -2.35
CA SER A 70 11.96 8.02 -1.05
C SER A 70 12.09 8.99 0.12
N ILE A 71 12.80 10.08 -0.05
CA ILE A 71 12.95 11.11 0.98
C ILE A 71 11.61 11.81 1.22
N CYS A 72 10.92 12.19 0.15
CA CYS A 72 9.60 12.82 0.24
C CYS A 72 8.55 11.88 0.82
N LEU A 73 8.60 10.59 0.48
CA LEU A 73 7.70 9.59 1.07
C LEU A 73 7.95 9.46 2.58
N SER A 74 9.20 9.47 3.00
CA SER A 74 9.55 9.45 4.42
C SER A 74 8.95 10.64 5.15
N SER A 75 9.08 11.84 4.59
CA SER A 75 8.50 13.06 5.16
C SER A 75 6.98 13.00 5.22
N PHE A 76 6.36 12.43 4.18
CA PHE A 76 4.93 12.23 4.11
C PHE A 76 4.43 11.30 5.22
N ILE A 77 5.10 10.17 5.42
CA ILE A 77 4.76 9.23 6.48
C ILE A 77 4.96 9.87 7.85
N ASP A 78 6.08 10.56 8.05
CA ASP A 78 6.39 11.24 9.31
C ASP A 78 5.34 12.29 9.67
N SER A 79 4.89 13.06 8.69
CA SER A 79 3.86 14.07 8.87
C SER A 79 2.51 13.49 9.28
N ASN A 80 2.25 12.23 8.96
CA ASN A 80 1.00 11.55 9.23
C ASN A 80 1.13 10.42 10.26
N ILE A 81 2.26 10.37 10.98
CA ILE A 81 2.59 9.23 11.85
C ILE A 81 1.63 9.06 13.03
N SER A 82 0.97 10.13 13.45
CA SER A 82 -0.04 10.07 14.51
C SER A 82 -1.37 9.47 14.05
N LYS A 83 -1.53 9.32 12.75
CA LYS A 83 -2.76 8.79 12.14
C LYS A 83 -2.58 7.29 11.82
N ASN A 84 -3.69 6.61 11.65
CA ASN A 84 -3.67 5.25 11.13
C ASN A 84 -3.61 5.31 9.61
N ILE A 85 -2.41 5.18 9.06
CA ILE A 85 -2.18 5.25 7.61
C ILE A 85 -2.54 3.92 6.99
N THR A 86 -3.45 3.93 6.03
CA THR A 86 -3.91 2.74 5.32
C THR A 86 -3.55 2.86 3.85
N PHE A 87 -2.63 2.01 3.39
CA PHE A 87 -2.26 1.93 1.99
C PHE A 87 -3.14 0.90 1.29
N ILE A 88 -3.69 1.28 0.14
CA ILE A 88 -4.56 0.41 -0.65
C ILE A 88 -3.90 0.09 -1.98
N ILE A 89 -3.74 -1.20 -2.24
CA ILE A 89 -3.28 -1.72 -3.53
C ILE A 89 -4.48 -2.38 -4.20
N GLY A 90 -4.86 -1.89 -5.37
CA GLY A 90 -5.95 -2.46 -6.14
C GLY A 90 -5.58 -3.77 -6.81
N GLY A 91 -6.60 -4.47 -7.32
CA GLY A 91 -6.42 -5.66 -8.15
C GLY A 91 -6.05 -5.28 -9.59
N SER A 92 -6.07 -6.29 -10.49
CA SER A 92 -5.69 -6.11 -11.89
C SER A 92 -6.56 -5.10 -12.64
N ASN A 93 -7.77 -4.85 -12.16
CA ASN A 93 -8.72 -3.92 -12.79
C ASN A 93 -8.65 -2.50 -12.19
N GLY A 94 -7.73 -2.26 -11.26
CA GLY A 94 -7.59 -0.97 -10.59
C GLY A 94 -8.57 -0.79 -9.44
N LEU A 95 -8.74 0.45 -9.00
CA LEU A 95 -9.60 0.82 -7.87
C LEU A 95 -10.90 1.45 -8.37
N SER A 96 -12.00 1.19 -7.66
CA SER A 96 -13.31 1.79 -7.99
C SER A 96 -13.31 3.29 -7.70
N ASP A 97 -14.23 4.00 -8.34
CA ASP A 97 -14.40 5.44 -8.11
C ASP A 97 -14.71 5.75 -6.65
N ASP A 98 -15.47 4.91 -5.97
CA ASP A 98 -15.81 5.12 -4.56
C ASP A 98 -14.59 5.02 -3.66
N VAL A 99 -13.69 4.08 -3.95
CA VAL A 99 -12.39 3.97 -3.21
C VAL A 99 -11.54 5.21 -3.48
N LEU A 100 -11.46 5.64 -4.74
CA LEU A 100 -10.67 6.82 -5.11
C LEU A 100 -11.21 8.10 -4.44
N LYS A 101 -12.52 8.24 -4.35
CA LYS A 101 -13.15 9.37 -3.65
C LYS A 101 -12.90 9.35 -2.15
N ARG A 102 -12.83 8.15 -1.56
CA ARG A 102 -12.55 8.01 -0.12
C ARG A 102 -11.10 8.34 0.22
N ALA A 103 -10.18 8.15 -0.70
CA ALA A 103 -8.76 8.34 -0.47
C ALA A 103 -8.42 9.77 -0.04
N ASN A 104 -7.53 9.89 0.93
CA ASN A 104 -6.97 11.17 1.33
C ASN A 104 -5.79 11.59 0.45
N TYR A 105 -5.16 10.62 -0.19
CA TYR A 105 -4.00 10.86 -1.04
C TYR A 105 -3.86 9.73 -2.05
N SER A 106 -3.49 10.07 -3.28
CA SER A 106 -3.18 9.08 -4.33
C SER A 106 -1.70 9.16 -4.64
N LEU A 107 -1.01 8.06 -4.41
CA LEU A 107 0.45 7.95 -4.54
C LEU A 107 0.81 7.07 -5.73
N SER A 108 1.74 7.53 -6.56
CA SER A 108 2.33 6.71 -7.62
C SER A 108 3.79 6.42 -7.31
N PHE A 109 4.18 5.15 -7.39
CA PHE A 109 5.59 4.77 -7.31
C PHE A 109 6.32 5.02 -8.62
N SER A 110 5.61 4.90 -9.74
CA SER A 110 6.18 5.02 -11.07
C SER A 110 5.06 4.97 -12.11
N LYS A 111 5.36 5.41 -13.31
CA LYS A 111 4.47 5.20 -14.46
C LYS A 111 4.59 3.79 -15.04
N LEU A 112 5.55 3.01 -14.55
CA LEU A 112 5.67 1.60 -14.90
C LEU A 112 4.61 0.78 -14.15
N THR A 113 4.21 -0.31 -14.78
CA THR A 113 3.29 -1.27 -14.17
C THR A 113 4.08 -2.40 -13.54
N PHE A 114 3.74 -2.75 -12.31
CA PHE A 114 4.37 -3.85 -11.58
C PHE A 114 3.36 -4.97 -11.33
N PRO A 115 3.80 -6.24 -11.24
CA PRO A 115 2.91 -7.30 -10.75
C PRO A 115 2.42 -6.96 -9.35
N HIS A 116 1.13 -7.15 -9.08
CA HIS A 116 0.51 -6.74 -7.80
C HIS A 116 1.21 -7.34 -6.59
N GLN A 117 1.56 -8.61 -6.67
CA GLN A 117 2.17 -9.31 -5.53
C GLN A 117 3.58 -8.81 -5.25
N LEU A 118 4.35 -8.51 -6.31
CA LEU A 118 5.66 -7.89 -6.17
C LEU A 118 5.53 -6.48 -5.63
N PHE A 119 4.50 -5.75 -6.05
CA PHE A 119 4.27 -4.38 -5.60
C PHE A 119 4.08 -4.30 -4.08
N ARG A 120 3.45 -5.30 -3.46
CA ARG A 120 3.33 -5.37 -1.99
C ARG A 120 4.71 -5.33 -1.33
N VAL A 121 5.65 -6.09 -1.87
CA VAL A 121 7.02 -6.12 -1.34
C VAL A 121 7.68 -4.76 -1.51
N LEU A 122 7.53 -4.14 -2.68
CA LEU A 122 8.09 -2.81 -2.95
C LEU A 122 7.51 -1.76 -2.00
N LEU A 123 6.22 -1.81 -1.74
CA LEU A 123 5.57 -0.91 -0.79
C LEU A 123 6.15 -1.08 0.62
N LEU A 124 6.24 -2.31 1.10
CA LEU A 124 6.79 -2.58 2.43
C LEU A 124 8.26 -2.16 2.53
N GLU A 125 9.04 -2.37 1.48
CA GLU A 125 10.43 -1.94 1.44
C GLU A 125 10.52 -0.41 1.58
N GLN A 126 9.69 0.33 0.86
CA GLN A 126 9.70 1.79 0.92
C GLN A 126 9.20 2.32 2.26
N ILE A 127 8.23 1.66 2.89
CA ILE A 127 7.80 2.02 4.25
C ILE A 127 8.94 1.78 5.24
N TYR A 128 9.61 0.64 5.14
CA TYR A 128 10.78 0.34 5.96
C TYR A 128 11.90 1.38 5.77
N ARG A 129 12.21 1.70 4.52
CA ARG A 129 13.19 2.75 4.17
C ARG A 129 12.81 4.09 4.77
N SER A 130 11.53 4.42 4.75
CA SER A 130 11.01 5.66 5.34
C SER A 130 11.30 5.73 6.83
N PHE A 131 11.07 4.64 7.59
CA PHE A 131 11.39 4.60 9.02
C PHE A 131 12.89 4.68 9.28
N LYS A 132 13.71 4.09 8.43
CA LYS A 132 15.17 4.22 8.53
C LYS A 132 15.59 5.67 8.34
N ILE A 133 15.05 6.36 7.36
CA ILE A 133 15.33 7.78 7.12
C ILE A 133 14.84 8.63 8.30
N MET A 134 13.63 8.39 8.78
CA MET A 134 13.04 9.14 9.91
C MET A 134 13.88 9.03 11.18
N ASN A 135 14.53 7.90 11.40
CA ASN A 135 15.33 7.63 12.58
C ASN A 135 16.84 7.88 12.37
N ASN A 136 17.20 8.47 11.25
CA ASN A 136 18.60 8.76 10.89
C ASN A 136 19.48 7.50 10.91
N GLU A 137 18.93 6.37 10.56
CA GLU A 137 19.64 5.11 10.50
C GLU A 137 20.22 4.86 9.11
N SER A 138 21.37 4.19 9.05
CA SER A 138 22.04 3.89 7.80
C SER A 138 21.26 2.81 7.03
N TYR A 139 20.74 3.16 5.88
CA TYR A 139 20.06 2.25 4.95
C TYR A 139 19.89 2.90 3.58
N HIS A 140 19.26 4.05 3.54
CA HIS A 140 19.04 4.81 2.30
C HIS A 140 20.32 5.48 1.83
N LYS A 141 20.58 5.38 0.53
CA LYS A 141 21.78 5.98 -0.09
C LYS A 141 21.41 6.94 -1.19
#